data_7a7883d23a4dd70a1281b54674d65c82
#
_entry.id   7a7883d23a4dd70a1281b54674d65c82
#
_cell.length_a   1.000
_cell.length_b   1.000
_cell.length_c   1.000
_cell.angle_alpha   90.00
_cell.angle_beta   90.00
_cell.angle_gamma   90.00
#
_symmetry.space_group_name_H-M   'P 1'
#
loop_
_entity.id
_entity.type
_entity.pdbx_description
1 polymer ?
#
loop_
_entity_poly.entity_id
_entity_poly.type
_entity_poly.pdbx_seq_one_letter_code
_entity_poly.pdbx_strand_id
1 'polypeptide(L)'
;MPNPHHARQHEIEFCADVKSWAEALFTSRQDWPFTEAKIEQFGRGTNKRSDLRIYRKGSHTPVLAGEVKLPGTAEGRSPYDPVLMQDAFNKADNIQAPYFFTWNVNTFVLFDRSKWNVPMIERRVKDWNLGVTLASPGDCKRSENQKRIRETFLPQIFEYLAEIVTGKVVEWGMSPDDVFIRSLESHLDWPVLGTTDYLIRISDQDSTFATKLQFWMSDEMNWTFDPADRENWRETLERAACTLCYVFCNRAIFYEAIRARYPEHLNELKMPRRGRHSHSGIYDYFRNQFQQAVSRKFPTLAAYPRNWLSAFRKLCNA
;
A
#
# COMPACT_ATOMS: atom_id res chain seq x y z
N MET A 1 -4.16 -31.81 -8.47
CA MET A 1 -4.03 -30.87 -7.33
C MET A 1 -3.16 -31.56 -6.28
N PRO A 2 -2.17 -30.89 -5.68
CA PRO A 2 -1.40 -31.50 -4.59
C PRO A 2 -2.31 -31.85 -3.41
N ASN A 3 -2.04 -32.98 -2.77
CA ASN A 3 -2.79 -33.45 -1.62
C ASN A 3 -2.68 -32.40 -0.48
N PRO A 4 -3.78 -31.90 0.09
CA PRO A 4 -3.77 -30.86 1.12
C PRO A 4 -2.94 -31.26 2.36
N HIS A 5 -2.83 -32.53 2.67
CA HIS A 5 -1.98 -33.03 3.78
C HIS A 5 -0.48 -32.80 3.52
N HIS A 6 -0.01 -32.92 2.28
CA HIS A 6 1.39 -32.65 1.93
C HIS A 6 1.73 -31.16 1.98
N ALA A 7 0.81 -30.29 1.57
CA ALA A 7 1.01 -28.85 1.63
C ALA A 7 1.19 -28.38 3.08
N ARG A 8 0.36 -28.85 4.00
CA ARG A 8 0.44 -28.50 5.42
C ARG A 8 1.72 -29.02 6.08
N GLN A 9 2.18 -30.22 5.72
CA GLN A 9 3.43 -30.76 6.25
C GLN A 9 4.63 -29.91 5.85
N HIS A 10 4.71 -29.47 4.58
CA HIS A 10 5.77 -28.59 4.11
C HIS A 10 5.73 -27.20 4.78
N GLU A 11 4.55 -26.69 5.10
CA GLU A 11 4.37 -25.44 5.83
C GLU A 11 4.94 -25.55 7.25
N ILE A 12 4.66 -26.64 7.96
CA ILE A 12 5.20 -26.88 9.30
C ILE A 12 6.73 -27.03 9.27
N GLU A 13 7.27 -27.76 8.29
CA GLU A 13 8.73 -27.88 8.11
C GLU A 13 9.38 -26.53 7.87
N PHE A 14 8.81 -25.71 6.98
CA PHE A 14 9.30 -24.36 6.72
C PHE A 14 9.23 -23.48 7.97
N CYS A 15 8.14 -23.51 8.72
CA CYS A 15 8.02 -22.77 9.98
C CYS A 15 9.05 -23.22 11.03
N ALA A 16 9.39 -24.53 11.06
CA ALA A 16 10.43 -25.04 11.94
C ALA A 16 11.83 -24.51 11.55
N ASP A 17 12.14 -24.45 10.27
CA ASP A 17 13.36 -23.83 9.78
C ASP A 17 13.41 -22.34 10.15
N VAL A 18 12.34 -21.60 9.91
CA VAL A 18 12.23 -20.17 10.26
C VAL A 18 12.40 -19.95 11.75
N LYS A 19 11.79 -20.78 12.60
CA LYS A 19 11.99 -20.73 14.04
C LYS A 19 13.47 -20.86 14.41
N SER A 20 14.14 -21.88 13.86
CA SER A 20 15.56 -22.12 14.12
C SER A 20 16.44 -20.93 13.69
N TRP A 21 16.17 -20.37 12.52
CA TRP A 21 16.91 -19.20 12.01
C TRP A 21 16.65 -17.95 12.87
N ALA A 22 15.42 -17.72 13.28
CA ALA A 22 15.04 -16.61 14.16
C ALA A 22 15.75 -16.71 15.51
N GLU A 23 15.75 -17.88 16.15
CA GLU A 23 16.42 -18.09 17.43
C GLU A 23 17.95 -17.92 17.34
N ALA A 24 18.58 -18.36 16.23
CA ALA A 24 19.98 -18.10 15.96
C ALA A 24 20.27 -16.59 15.83
N LEU A 25 19.40 -15.85 15.13
CA LEU A 25 19.49 -14.40 15.02
C LEU A 25 19.35 -13.72 16.39
N PHE A 26 18.38 -14.11 17.22
CA PHE A 26 18.18 -13.53 18.55
C PHE A 26 19.35 -13.79 19.49
N THR A 27 20.01 -14.93 19.33
CA THR A 27 21.22 -15.26 20.08
C THR A 27 22.41 -14.41 19.63
N SER A 28 22.54 -14.14 18.34
CA SER A 28 23.62 -13.34 17.77
C SER A 28 23.43 -11.82 17.99
N ARG A 29 22.18 -11.36 18.06
CA ARG A 29 21.79 -9.95 18.22
C ARG A 29 21.22 -9.71 19.62
N GLN A 30 22.11 -9.68 20.61
CA GLN A 30 21.72 -9.48 22.02
C GLN A 30 21.11 -8.10 22.31
N ASP A 31 21.32 -7.14 21.42
CA ASP A 31 20.70 -5.82 21.41
C ASP A 31 19.20 -5.86 21.05
N TRP A 32 18.74 -6.93 20.43
CA TRP A 32 17.32 -7.10 20.12
C TRP A 32 16.51 -7.55 21.36
N PRO A 33 15.24 -7.12 21.45
CA PRO A 33 14.42 -7.44 22.62
C PRO A 33 13.84 -8.85 22.62
N PHE A 34 14.16 -9.71 21.65
CA PHE A 34 13.58 -11.04 21.46
C PHE A 34 14.33 -12.13 22.18
N THR A 35 13.60 -13.20 22.57
CA THR A 35 14.19 -14.38 23.25
C THR A 35 13.98 -15.68 22.52
N GLU A 36 12.76 -15.92 22.03
CA GLU A 36 12.38 -17.20 21.45
C GLU A 36 11.34 -17.02 20.35
N ALA A 37 11.31 -18.01 19.45
CA ALA A 37 10.26 -18.19 18.48
C ALA A 37 9.51 -19.52 18.77
N LYS A 38 8.19 -19.52 18.66
CA LYS A 38 7.36 -20.74 18.79
C LYS A 38 6.55 -20.98 17.54
N ILE A 39 6.49 -22.23 17.13
CA ILE A 39 5.60 -22.69 16.06
C ILE A 39 4.38 -23.40 16.66
N GLU A 40 3.36 -23.62 15.84
CA GLU A 40 2.20 -24.40 16.23
C GLU A 40 2.66 -25.79 16.74
N GLN A 41 2.42 -26.07 18.02
CA GLN A 41 2.58 -27.41 18.55
C GLN A 41 1.22 -28.09 18.53
N PHE A 42 1.13 -29.30 17.96
CA PHE A 42 -0.04 -30.13 18.03
C PHE A 42 -0.40 -30.39 19.49
N GLY A 43 -1.32 -29.60 20.04
CA GLY A 43 -1.85 -29.76 21.39
C GLY A 43 -3.34 -30.05 21.33
N ARG A 44 -3.81 -31.06 22.08
CA ARG A 44 -5.21 -31.42 22.19
C ARG A 44 -6.08 -30.20 22.50
N GLY A 45 -7.02 -29.87 21.62
CA GLY A 45 -8.22 -29.13 21.99
C GLY A 45 -8.43 -27.70 21.46
N THR A 46 -7.57 -27.10 20.64
CA THR A 46 -7.89 -25.80 20.00
C THR A 46 -7.41 -25.73 18.55
N ASN A 47 -8.35 -25.54 17.62
CA ASN A 47 -8.10 -25.53 16.18
C ASN A 47 -7.56 -24.20 15.61
N LYS A 48 -7.12 -23.24 16.46
CA LYS A 48 -6.75 -21.89 16.00
C LYS A 48 -5.46 -21.43 16.67
N ARG A 49 -4.32 -21.91 16.19
CA ARG A 49 -3.00 -21.41 16.62
C ARG A 49 -2.27 -20.79 15.46
N SER A 50 -1.55 -19.69 15.72
CA SER A 50 -0.69 -19.04 14.72
C SER A 50 0.51 -19.94 14.39
N ASP A 51 0.90 -19.92 13.11
CA ASP A 51 2.00 -20.74 12.61
C ASP A 51 3.34 -20.36 13.24
N LEU A 52 3.56 -19.06 13.48
CA LEU A 52 4.78 -18.55 14.11
C LEU A 52 4.46 -17.45 15.12
N ARG A 53 5.16 -17.46 16.26
CA ARG A 53 5.09 -16.45 17.34
C ARG A 53 6.46 -16.06 17.78
N ILE A 54 6.67 -14.74 18.02
CA ILE A 54 7.91 -14.19 18.52
C ILE A 54 7.68 -13.60 19.90
N TYR A 55 8.56 -13.91 20.85
CA TYR A 55 8.45 -13.49 22.24
C TYR A 55 9.56 -12.51 22.61
N ARG A 56 9.18 -11.52 23.42
CA ARG A 56 10.10 -10.53 23.99
C ARG A 56 10.73 -11.06 25.29
N LYS A 57 11.94 -10.63 25.57
CA LYS A 57 12.63 -10.87 26.87
C LYS A 57 11.74 -10.43 28.03
N GLY A 58 11.52 -11.34 28.97
CA GLY A 58 10.71 -11.06 30.18
C GLY A 58 9.20 -10.97 29.96
N SER A 59 8.68 -11.39 28.78
CA SER A 59 7.24 -11.40 28.50
C SER A 59 6.75 -12.80 28.19
N HIS A 60 5.60 -13.16 28.74
CA HIS A 60 4.85 -14.39 28.38
C HIS A 60 3.90 -14.18 27.20
N THR A 61 3.65 -12.93 26.83
CA THR A 61 2.82 -12.59 25.67
C THR A 61 3.72 -12.39 24.46
N PRO A 62 3.43 -12.99 23.31
CA PRO A 62 4.19 -12.77 22.09
C PRO A 62 4.04 -11.33 21.61
N VAL A 63 5.09 -10.78 21.02
CA VAL A 63 5.03 -9.44 20.39
C VAL A 63 4.53 -9.51 18.96
N LEU A 64 4.67 -10.66 18.32
CA LEU A 64 4.26 -10.92 16.95
C LEU A 64 3.68 -12.33 16.85
N ALA A 65 2.58 -12.47 16.10
CA ALA A 65 2.01 -13.76 15.75
C ALA A 65 1.38 -13.69 14.35
N GLY A 66 1.36 -14.78 13.62
CA GLY A 66 0.73 -14.73 12.29
C GLY A 66 0.79 -16.05 11.52
N GLU A 67 0.45 -15.91 10.25
CA GLU A 67 0.21 -17.01 9.33
C GLU A 67 1.27 -17.04 8.23
N VAL A 68 1.73 -18.25 7.96
CA VAL A 68 2.64 -18.55 6.85
C VAL A 68 1.92 -19.43 5.84
N LYS A 69 2.01 -19.07 4.57
CA LYS A 69 1.49 -19.87 3.46
C LYS A 69 2.58 -20.09 2.43
N LEU A 70 2.68 -21.31 1.92
CA LEU A 70 3.72 -21.61 0.93
C LEU A 70 3.31 -21.16 -0.48
N PRO A 71 4.25 -20.71 -1.30
CA PRO A 71 3.99 -20.35 -2.69
C PRO A 71 3.47 -21.56 -3.49
N GLY A 72 2.65 -21.30 -4.50
CA GLY A 72 2.03 -22.33 -5.32
C GLY A 72 0.82 -23.02 -4.70
N THR A 73 0.43 -22.66 -3.47
CA THR A 73 -0.84 -23.08 -2.85
C THR A 73 -1.93 -22.02 -3.13
N ALA A 74 -3.20 -22.44 -3.02
CA ALA A 74 -4.32 -21.50 -3.22
C ALA A 74 -4.32 -20.37 -2.20
N GLU A 75 -3.98 -20.68 -0.95
CA GLU A 75 -3.90 -19.73 0.17
C GLU A 75 -2.62 -18.87 0.13
N GLY A 76 -1.56 -19.33 -0.54
CA GLY A 76 -0.27 -18.63 -0.68
C GLY A 76 -0.19 -17.64 -1.84
N ARG A 77 -1.31 -17.39 -2.54
CA ARG A 77 -1.32 -16.47 -3.70
C ARG A 77 -1.03 -15.03 -3.32
N SER A 78 -1.61 -14.58 -2.22
CA SER A 78 -1.43 -13.21 -1.75
C SER A 78 -1.41 -13.15 -0.23
N PRO A 79 -0.45 -12.45 0.39
CA PRO A 79 -0.47 -12.17 1.81
C PRO A 79 -1.55 -11.13 2.20
N TYR A 80 -2.16 -10.49 1.21
CA TYR A 80 -3.26 -9.54 1.39
C TYR A 80 -4.65 -10.18 1.20
N ASP A 81 -4.73 -11.51 1.13
CA ASP A 81 -6.02 -12.20 1.07
C ASP A 81 -6.84 -11.89 2.32
N PRO A 82 -8.10 -11.40 2.17
CA PRO A 82 -8.93 -10.97 3.31
C PRO A 82 -9.17 -12.09 4.34
N VAL A 83 -9.31 -13.34 3.90
CA VAL A 83 -9.54 -14.49 4.79
C VAL A 83 -8.27 -14.78 5.57
N LEU A 84 -7.11 -14.77 4.91
CA LEU A 84 -5.80 -14.97 5.54
C LEU A 84 -5.50 -13.87 6.57
N MET A 85 -5.72 -12.61 6.20
CA MET A 85 -5.53 -11.47 7.12
C MET A 85 -6.44 -11.57 8.35
N GLN A 86 -7.72 -11.92 8.14
CA GLN A 86 -8.67 -12.07 9.24
C GLN A 86 -8.31 -13.24 10.17
N ASP A 87 -7.83 -14.37 9.63
CA ASP A 87 -7.41 -15.52 10.44
C ASP A 87 -6.14 -15.17 11.26
N ALA A 88 -5.15 -14.54 10.65
CA ALA A 88 -3.95 -14.04 11.32
C ALA A 88 -4.30 -13.06 12.46
N PHE A 89 -5.19 -12.11 12.19
CA PHE A 89 -5.69 -11.17 13.20
C PHE A 89 -6.36 -11.89 14.38
N ASN A 90 -7.31 -12.78 14.11
CA ASN A 90 -8.05 -13.51 15.16
C ASN A 90 -7.10 -14.32 16.05
N LYS A 91 -6.08 -14.95 15.46
CA LYS A 91 -5.06 -15.70 16.20
C LYS A 91 -4.20 -14.81 17.07
N ALA A 92 -3.78 -13.66 16.58
CA ALA A 92 -3.02 -12.69 17.34
C ALA A 92 -3.85 -12.05 18.45
N ASP A 93 -5.11 -11.74 18.18
CA ASP A 93 -6.03 -11.14 19.16
C ASP A 93 -6.32 -12.09 20.32
N ASN A 94 -6.52 -13.38 20.06
CA ASN A 94 -6.72 -14.40 21.09
C ASN A 94 -5.56 -14.51 22.08
N ILE A 95 -4.34 -14.19 21.65
CA ILE A 95 -3.13 -14.25 22.50
C ILE A 95 -2.61 -12.85 22.86
N GLN A 96 -3.34 -11.81 22.50
CA GLN A 96 -3.03 -10.41 22.77
C GLN A 96 -1.67 -9.96 22.23
N ALA A 97 -1.24 -10.51 21.09
CA ALA A 97 -0.02 -10.05 20.41
C ALA A 97 -0.27 -8.65 19.82
N PRO A 98 0.56 -7.62 20.09
CA PRO A 98 0.35 -6.28 19.57
C PRO A 98 0.44 -6.19 18.06
N TYR A 99 1.25 -7.05 17.44
CA TYR A 99 1.43 -7.12 15.99
C TYR A 99 1.04 -8.49 15.45
N PHE A 100 0.54 -8.52 14.22
CA PHE A 100 0.30 -9.75 13.49
C PHE A 100 0.87 -9.66 12.07
N PHE A 101 1.06 -10.81 11.43
CA PHE A 101 1.59 -10.85 10.08
C PHE A 101 0.90 -11.91 9.23
N THR A 102 0.97 -11.70 7.93
CA THR A 102 0.73 -12.71 6.90
C THR A 102 1.97 -12.84 6.03
N TRP A 103 2.33 -14.04 5.66
CA TRP A 103 3.55 -14.30 4.90
C TRP A 103 3.34 -15.43 3.88
N ASN A 104 3.50 -15.12 2.60
CA ASN A 104 3.46 -16.14 1.54
C ASN A 104 4.87 -16.54 1.05
N VAL A 105 5.89 -16.40 1.87
CA VAL A 105 7.33 -16.55 1.62
C VAL A 105 7.89 -15.46 0.72
N ASN A 106 7.23 -15.10 -0.38
CA ASN A 106 7.66 -14.03 -1.28
C ASN A 106 7.50 -12.63 -0.68
N THR A 107 6.44 -12.43 0.10
CA THR A 107 6.13 -11.14 0.73
C THR A 107 5.65 -11.38 2.16
N PHE A 108 6.29 -10.70 3.10
CA PHE A 108 5.90 -10.62 4.51
C PHE A 108 5.20 -9.29 4.75
N VAL A 109 4.03 -9.32 5.38
CA VAL A 109 3.26 -8.11 5.70
C VAL A 109 3.03 -8.05 7.19
N LEU A 110 3.47 -6.96 7.81
CA LEU A 110 3.28 -6.67 9.23
C LEU A 110 2.05 -5.78 9.43
N PHE A 111 1.22 -6.10 10.41
CA PHE A 111 0.02 -5.34 10.77
C PHE A 111 0.02 -5.00 12.26
N ASP A 112 -0.59 -3.87 12.60
CA ASP A 112 -0.84 -3.41 13.96
C ASP A 112 -2.25 -3.85 14.41
N ARG A 113 -2.32 -4.68 15.45
CA ARG A 113 -3.58 -5.15 16.02
C ARG A 113 -4.38 -4.03 16.71
N SER A 114 -3.70 -3.02 17.24
CA SER A 114 -4.35 -1.94 18.00
C SER A 114 -5.22 -1.03 17.12
N LYS A 115 -5.00 -1.01 15.82
CA LYS A 115 -5.77 -0.23 14.84
C LYS A 115 -7.12 -0.89 14.52
N TRP A 116 -7.91 -1.20 15.56
CA TRP A 116 -9.18 -1.94 15.41
C TRP A 116 -10.30 -1.15 14.71
N ASN A 117 -10.19 0.17 14.64
CA ASN A 117 -11.19 1.12 14.08
C ASN A 117 -11.01 1.38 12.57
N VAL A 118 -10.06 0.73 11.92
CA VAL A 118 -9.81 0.86 10.47
C VAL A 118 -9.94 -0.50 9.77
N PRO A 119 -10.21 -0.53 8.45
CA PRO A 119 -10.21 -1.75 7.65
C PRO A 119 -8.92 -2.55 7.83
N MET A 120 -9.00 -3.88 7.67
CA MET A 120 -7.87 -4.78 7.93
C MET A 120 -6.61 -4.40 7.14
N ILE A 121 -6.77 -4.01 5.87
CA ILE A 121 -5.66 -3.62 5.00
C ILE A 121 -4.96 -2.33 5.49
N GLU A 122 -5.68 -1.42 6.11
CA GLU A 122 -5.15 -0.17 6.64
C GLU A 122 -4.41 -0.33 7.99
N ARG A 123 -4.54 -1.51 8.63
CA ARG A 123 -3.75 -1.88 9.81
C ARG A 123 -2.30 -2.22 9.45
N ARG A 124 -1.99 -2.30 8.17
CA ARG A 124 -0.64 -2.58 7.70
C ARG A 124 0.35 -1.55 8.25
N VAL A 125 1.49 -2.06 8.72
CA VAL A 125 2.62 -1.29 9.18
C VAL A 125 3.68 -1.20 8.09
N LYS A 126 4.12 -2.35 7.60
CA LYS A 126 5.16 -2.46 6.58
C LYS A 126 5.09 -3.81 5.89
N ASP A 127 5.61 -3.86 4.67
CA ASP A 127 5.82 -5.10 3.94
C ASP A 127 7.27 -5.21 3.45
N TRP A 128 7.71 -6.45 3.29
CA TRP A 128 9.03 -6.79 2.74
C TRP A 128 8.85 -7.81 1.64
N ASN A 129 9.58 -7.62 0.56
CA ASN A 129 9.61 -8.55 -0.57
C ASN A 129 10.94 -9.30 -0.57
N LEU A 130 10.90 -10.61 -0.82
CA LEU A 130 12.09 -11.47 -0.85
C LEU A 130 13.08 -11.09 -1.98
N GLY A 131 12.63 -10.33 -2.99
CA GLY A 131 13.45 -9.93 -4.13
C GLY A 131 13.61 -11.01 -5.19
N VAL A 132 13.00 -12.18 -4.98
CA VAL A 132 12.86 -13.26 -5.98
C VAL A 132 11.47 -13.87 -5.81
N THR A 133 10.89 -14.39 -6.89
CA THR A 133 9.59 -15.05 -6.85
C THR A 133 9.79 -16.56 -6.76
N LEU A 134 9.39 -17.15 -5.64
CA LEU A 134 9.31 -18.60 -5.47
C LEU A 134 7.94 -19.06 -5.95
N ALA A 135 7.90 -20.03 -6.84
CA ALA A 135 6.66 -20.50 -7.47
C ALA A 135 6.06 -21.74 -6.78
N SER A 136 6.85 -22.46 -5.99
CA SER A 136 6.45 -23.72 -5.38
C SER A 136 7.04 -23.93 -3.98
N PRO A 137 6.45 -24.82 -3.16
CA PRO A 137 7.04 -25.24 -1.90
C PRO A 137 8.46 -25.83 -2.02
N GLY A 138 8.77 -26.46 -3.17
CA GLY A 138 10.10 -26.99 -3.47
C GLY A 138 11.16 -25.90 -3.60
N ASP A 139 10.79 -24.72 -4.09
CA ASP A 139 11.72 -23.60 -4.20
C ASP A 139 12.15 -23.08 -2.82
N CYS A 140 11.28 -23.20 -1.80
CA CYS A 140 11.61 -22.82 -0.42
C CYS A 140 12.70 -23.72 0.20
N LYS A 141 12.88 -24.93 -0.32
CA LYS A 141 13.89 -25.91 0.16
C LYS A 141 15.26 -25.78 -0.52
N ARG A 142 15.37 -24.95 -1.57
CA ARG A 142 16.65 -24.72 -2.23
C ARG A 142 17.58 -23.93 -1.30
N SER A 143 18.82 -24.40 -1.17
CA SER A 143 19.79 -23.81 -0.24
C SER A 143 20.04 -22.31 -0.46
N GLU A 144 20.04 -21.86 -1.71
CA GLU A 144 20.19 -20.45 -2.09
C GLU A 144 19.03 -19.57 -1.57
N ASN A 145 17.79 -20.09 -1.66
CA ASN A 145 16.61 -19.39 -1.18
C ASN A 145 16.54 -19.40 0.34
N GLN A 146 16.86 -20.52 0.96
CA GLN A 146 16.98 -20.60 2.43
C GLN A 146 18.05 -19.64 2.96
N LYS A 147 19.20 -19.59 2.29
CA LYS A 147 20.27 -18.63 2.64
C LYS A 147 19.77 -17.19 2.53
N ARG A 148 19.07 -16.83 1.46
CA ARG A 148 18.50 -15.49 1.26
C ARG A 148 17.49 -15.14 2.36
N ILE A 149 16.59 -16.07 2.70
CA ILE A 149 15.60 -15.86 3.75
C ILE A 149 16.31 -15.65 5.10
N ARG A 150 17.22 -16.54 5.45
CA ARG A 150 17.93 -16.53 6.73
C ARG A 150 18.86 -15.34 6.91
N GLU A 151 19.66 -15.00 5.88
CA GLU A 151 20.78 -14.06 6.02
C GLU A 151 20.41 -12.62 5.59
N THR A 152 19.32 -12.45 4.86
CA THR A 152 18.91 -11.12 4.34
C THR A 152 17.50 -10.75 4.76
N PHE A 153 16.54 -11.62 4.50
CA PHE A 153 15.13 -11.28 4.64
C PHE A 153 14.67 -11.21 6.10
N LEU A 154 14.89 -12.25 6.88
CA LEU A 154 14.53 -12.29 8.30
C LEU A 154 15.23 -11.21 9.13
N PRO A 155 16.55 -10.95 8.97
CA PRO A 155 17.21 -9.86 9.68
C PRO A 155 16.55 -8.51 9.48
N GLN A 156 16.13 -8.15 8.25
CA GLN A 156 15.46 -6.89 7.97
C GLN A 156 14.11 -6.75 8.70
N ILE A 157 13.34 -7.85 8.75
CA ILE A 157 12.05 -7.89 9.44
C ILE A 157 12.24 -7.73 10.94
N PHE A 158 13.14 -8.51 11.54
CA PHE A 158 13.36 -8.49 12.99
C PHE A 158 14.07 -7.23 13.47
N GLU A 159 14.95 -6.64 12.68
CA GLU A 159 15.54 -5.34 13.00
C GLU A 159 14.47 -4.26 13.12
N TYR A 160 13.61 -4.15 12.12
CA TYR A 160 12.50 -3.20 12.15
C TYR A 160 11.52 -3.47 13.30
N LEU A 161 11.17 -4.74 13.53
CA LEU A 161 10.32 -5.12 14.66
C LEU A 161 10.98 -4.78 16.01
N ALA A 162 12.30 -4.93 16.14
CA ALA A 162 13.05 -4.55 17.34
C ALA A 162 13.01 -3.04 17.57
N GLU A 163 13.14 -2.24 16.52
CA GLU A 163 13.05 -0.78 16.58
C GLU A 163 11.67 -0.32 17.07
N ILE A 164 10.58 -0.90 16.54
CA ILE A 164 9.22 -0.62 16.99
C ILE A 164 9.03 -1.00 18.46
N VAL A 165 9.39 -2.25 18.82
CA VAL A 165 9.18 -2.79 20.17
C VAL A 165 10.00 -2.05 21.22
N THR A 166 11.14 -1.45 20.84
CA THR A 166 11.97 -0.62 21.73
C THR A 166 11.60 0.86 21.69
N GLY A 167 10.63 1.26 20.87
CA GLY A 167 10.21 2.66 20.73
C GLY A 167 11.20 3.56 19.98
N LYS A 168 12.19 2.98 19.29
CA LYS A 168 13.14 3.73 18.45
C LYS A 168 12.45 4.25 17.18
N VAL A 169 11.52 3.50 16.65
CA VAL A 169 10.60 3.95 15.62
C VAL A 169 9.25 4.17 16.29
N VAL A 170 8.84 5.42 16.39
CA VAL A 170 7.46 5.74 16.75
C VAL A 170 6.65 5.51 15.49
N GLU A 171 5.82 4.47 15.45
CA GLU A 171 4.81 4.31 14.42
C GLU A 171 3.76 5.42 14.53
N TRP A 172 4.09 6.55 14.01
CA TRP A 172 3.08 7.32 13.34
C TRP A 172 2.73 6.53 12.09
N GLY A 173 1.75 5.66 12.07
CA GLY A 173 1.39 4.76 10.98
C GLY A 173 2.26 4.90 9.73
N MET A 174 2.28 4.02 8.77
CA MET A 174 3.07 4.21 7.53
C MET A 174 3.19 5.69 7.23
N SER A 175 4.40 6.13 6.88
CA SER A 175 4.56 7.50 6.40
C SER A 175 3.27 7.86 5.68
N PRO A 176 2.53 8.89 6.07
CA PRO A 176 1.28 9.26 5.40
C PRO A 176 1.42 9.22 3.89
N ASP A 177 2.66 9.39 3.41
CA ASP A 177 3.04 9.39 2.02
C ASP A 177 2.87 8.02 1.34
N ASP A 178 3.28 6.91 1.94
CA ASP A 178 3.21 5.59 1.28
C ASP A 178 1.80 4.99 1.26
N VAL A 179 1.05 5.09 2.35
CA VAL A 179 -0.37 4.65 2.38
C VAL A 179 -1.19 5.53 1.48
N PHE A 180 -0.93 6.82 1.53
CA PHE A 180 -1.64 7.80 0.74
C PHE A 180 -1.38 7.59 -0.76
N ILE A 181 -0.11 7.43 -1.16
CA ILE A 181 0.25 7.19 -2.57
C ILE A 181 -0.38 5.90 -3.08
N ARG A 182 -0.25 4.78 -2.36
CA ARG A 182 -0.82 3.49 -2.81
C ARG A 182 -2.35 3.46 -2.76
N SER A 183 -2.95 4.11 -1.78
CA SER A 183 -4.41 4.27 -1.75
C SER A 183 -4.87 5.12 -2.92
N LEU A 184 -4.17 6.22 -3.21
CA LEU A 184 -4.45 7.07 -4.35
C LEU A 184 -4.30 6.30 -5.68
N GLU A 185 -3.20 5.58 -5.87
CA GLU A 185 -2.97 4.72 -7.05
C GLU A 185 -4.13 3.74 -7.25
N SER A 186 -4.49 2.99 -6.23
CA SER A 186 -5.59 2.01 -6.30
C SER A 186 -6.96 2.65 -6.61
N HIS A 187 -7.21 3.86 -6.11
CA HIS A 187 -8.46 4.57 -6.41
C HIS A 187 -8.47 5.23 -7.78
N LEU A 188 -7.30 5.46 -8.37
CA LEU A 188 -7.16 6.07 -9.69
C LEU A 188 -7.23 5.07 -10.85
N ASP A 189 -7.08 3.77 -10.63
CA ASP A 189 -7.10 2.76 -11.68
C ASP A 189 -8.36 2.88 -12.57
N TRP A 190 -9.55 2.91 -11.96
CA TRP A 190 -10.81 3.05 -12.70
C TRP A 190 -10.98 4.42 -13.38
N PRO A 191 -10.75 5.56 -12.71
CA PRO A 191 -10.75 6.86 -13.36
C PRO A 191 -9.78 6.96 -14.54
N VAL A 192 -8.57 6.42 -14.41
CA VAL A 192 -7.57 6.42 -15.48
C VAL A 192 -8.07 5.61 -16.68
N LEU A 193 -8.54 4.37 -16.46
CA LEU A 193 -9.11 3.56 -17.54
C LEU A 193 -10.25 4.27 -18.25
N GLY A 194 -11.24 4.80 -17.51
CA GLY A 194 -12.36 5.52 -18.09
C GLY A 194 -11.96 6.79 -18.83
N THR A 195 -10.95 7.50 -18.36
CA THR A 195 -10.42 8.71 -19.01
C THR A 195 -9.63 8.33 -20.26
N THR A 196 -8.85 7.25 -20.24
CA THR A 196 -8.12 6.73 -21.41
C THR A 196 -9.10 6.38 -22.53
N ASP A 197 -10.15 5.61 -22.25
CA ASP A 197 -11.19 5.24 -23.22
C ASP A 197 -11.91 6.49 -23.78
N TYR A 198 -12.16 7.47 -22.93
CA TYR A 198 -12.73 8.74 -23.35
C TYR A 198 -11.79 9.51 -24.29
N LEU A 199 -10.50 9.64 -23.94
CA LEU A 199 -9.51 10.35 -24.75
C LEU A 199 -9.31 9.68 -26.11
N ILE A 200 -9.25 8.35 -26.18
CA ILE A 200 -9.19 7.61 -27.45
C ILE A 200 -10.38 7.98 -28.31
N ARG A 201 -11.59 7.79 -27.77
CA ARG A 201 -12.83 8.03 -28.52
C ARG A 201 -12.98 9.46 -29.00
N ILE A 202 -12.69 10.46 -28.15
CA ILE A 202 -12.86 11.86 -28.53
C ILE A 202 -11.78 12.31 -29.52
N SER A 203 -10.57 11.78 -29.44
CA SER A 203 -9.50 12.07 -30.39
C SER A 203 -9.82 11.51 -31.78
N ASP A 204 -10.53 10.38 -31.86
CA ASP A 204 -10.99 9.82 -33.13
C ASP A 204 -12.18 10.61 -33.75
N GLN A 205 -13.00 11.23 -32.91
CA GLN A 205 -14.23 11.94 -33.32
C GLN A 205 -14.02 13.44 -33.56
N ASP A 206 -13.08 14.08 -32.87
CA ASP A 206 -12.84 15.52 -32.93
C ASP A 206 -11.34 15.80 -33.18
N SER A 207 -11.03 16.09 -34.43
CA SER A 207 -9.66 16.44 -34.86
C SER A 207 -9.13 17.71 -34.21
N THR A 208 -10.01 18.65 -33.86
CA THR A 208 -9.61 19.90 -33.20
C THR A 208 -9.18 19.61 -31.77
N PHE A 209 -9.91 18.73 -31.09
CA PHE A 209 -9.52 18.27 -29.75
C PHE A 209 -8.21 17.49 -29.82
N ALA A 210 -8.09 16.55 -30.76
CA ALA A 210 -6.87 15.77 -30.95
C ALA A 210 -5.64 16.65 -31.15
N THR A 211 -5.74 17.66 -32.00
CA THR A 211 -4.65 18.62 -32.26
C THR A 211 -4.26 19.41 -30.98
N LYS A 212 -5.24 19.88 -30.22
CA LYS A 212 -4.98 20.59 -28.96
C LYS A 212 -4.34 19.69 -27.91
N LEU A 213 -4.78 18.44 -27.84
CA LEU A 213 -4.22 17.46 -26.92
C LEU A 213 -2.76 17.11 -27.29
N GLN A 214 -2.48 16.93 -28.58
CA GLN A 214 -1.13 16.70 -29.09
C GLN A 214 -0.21 17.90 -28.78
N PHE A 215 -0.69 19.12 -29.02
CA PHE A 215 0.05 20.35 -28.69
C PHE A 215 0.37 20.41 -27.18
N TRP A 216 -0.62 20.15 -26.33
CA TRP A 216 -0.37 20.12 -24.88
C TRP A 216 0.66 19.07 -24.48
N MET A 217 0.59 17.86 -25.05
CA MET A 217 1.55 16.78 -24.75
C MET A 217 2.96 17.10 -25.26
N SER A 218 3.10 17.70 -26.46
CA SER A 218 4.41 18.03 -27.02
C SER A 218 5.03 19.28 -26.38
N ASP A 219 4.29 20.37 -26.30
CA ASP A 219 4.83 21.68 -25.99
C ASP A 219 4.84 21.98 -24.49
N GLU A 220 3.80 21.55 -23.75
CA GLU A 220 3.73 21.81 -22.31
C GLU A 220 4.34 20.66 -21.48
N MET A 221 4.12 19.43 -21.90
CA MET A 221 4.59 18.25 -21.18
C MET A 221 5.95 17.73 -21.70
N ASN A 222 6.40 18.24 -22.85
CA ASN A 222 7.64 17.84 -23.53
C ASN A 222 7.73 16.30 -23.76
N TRP A 223 6.59 15.71 -24.19
CA TRP A 223 6.52 14.26 -24.49
C TRP A 223 6.79 14.01 -25.96
N THR A 224 7.51 12.93 -26.23
CA THR A 224 7.71 12.40 -27.59
C THR A 224 6.70 11.27 -27.81
N PHE A 225 5.96 11.30 -28.91
CA PHE A 225 4.96 10.30 -29.29
C PHE A 225 4.75 10.29 -30.81
N ASP A 226 4.22 9.18 -31.33
CA ASP A 226 3.84 9.01 -32.73
C ASP A 226 2.36 8.69 -32.86
N PRO A 227 1.52 9.65 -33.32
CA PRO A 227 0.07 9.40 -33.52
C PRO A 227 -0.24 8.39 -34.64
N ALA A 228 0.73 8.09 -35.53
CA ALA A 228 0.54 7.11 -36.58
C ALA A 228 0.76 5.67 -36.08
N ASP A 229 1.54 5.48 -35.05
CA ASP A 229 1.69 4.21 -34.34
C ASP A 229 0.56 4.06 -33.31
N ARG A 230 -0.35 3.11 -33.56
CA ARG A 230 -1.53 2.88 -32.70
C ARG A 230 -1.19 2.49 -31.27
N GLU A 231 -0.14 1.71 -31.07
CA GLU A 231 0.27 1.25 -29.76
C GLU A 231 0.90 2.39 -28.97
N ASN A 232 1.86 3.09 -29.55
CA ASN A 232 2.49 4.28 -28.98
C ASN A 232 1.49 5.39 -28.67
N TRP A 233 0.53 5.63 -29.57
CA TRP A 233 -0.55 6.60 -29.36
C TRP A 233 -1.43 6.23 -28.17
N ARG A 234 -1.84 4.97 -28.06
CA ARG A 234 -2.63 4.47 -26.92
C ARG A 234 -1.90 4.63 -25.58
N GLU A 235 -0.64 4.23 -25.51
CA GLU A 235 0.19 4.40 -24.32
C GLU A 235 0.34 5.88 -23.93
N THR A 236 0.49 6.75 -24.94
CA THR A 236 0.56 8.20 -24.72
C THR A 236 -0.75 8.77 -24.18
N LEU A 237 -1.90 8.32 -24.65
CA LEU A 237 -3.21 8.71 -24.13
C LEU A 237 -3.45 8.17 -22.73
N GLU A 238 -3.00 6.97 -22.42
CA GLU A 238 -3.04 6.42 -21.06
C GLU A 238 -2.19 7.26 -20.09
N ARG A 239 -1.00 7.64 -20.50
CA ARG A 239 -0.13 8.55 -19.74
C ARG A 239 -0.80 9.91 -19.54
N ALA A 240 -1.48 10.46 -20.56
CA ALA A 240 -2.23 11.70 -20.45
C ALA A 240 -3.41 11.57 -19.48
N ALA A 241 -4.17 10.49 -19.55
CA ALA A 241 -5.27 10.18 -18.63
C ALA A 241 -4.78 10.08 -17.19
N CYS A 242 -3.68 9.37 -16.96
CA CYS A 242 -3.03 9.25 -15.67
C CYS A 242 -2.67 10.65 -15.11
N THR A 243 -2.00 11.47 -15.91
CA THR A 243 -1.62 12.84 -15.53
C THR A 243 -2.84 13.69 -15.16
N LEU A 244 -3.89 13.66 -15.97
CA LEU A 244 -5.12 14.41 -15.71
C LEU A 244 -5.81 13.97 -14.41
N CYS A 245 -5.90 12.66 -14.17
CA CYS A 245 -6.48 12.11 -12.94
C CYS A 245 -5.67 12.52 -11.70
N TYR A 246 -4.35 12.41 -11.75
CA TYR A 246 -3.47 12.84 -10.66
C TYR A 246 -3.58 14.34 -10.38
N VAL A 247 -3.58 15.18 -11.42
CA VAL A 247 -3.73 16.65 -11.25
C VAL A 247 -5.07 16.97 -10.59
N PHE A 248 -6.15 16.34 -11.03
CA PHE A 248 -7.47 16.55 -10.42
C PHE A 248 -7.51 16.13 -8.95
N CYS A 249 -7.01 14.94 -8.65
CA CYS A 249 -6.97 14.44 -7.26
C CYS A 249 -6.10 15.31 -6.37
N ASN A 250 -4.92 15.72 -6.83
CA ASN A 250 -4.06 16.63 -6.07
C ASN A 250 -4.77 17.95 -5.77
N ARG A 251 -5.50 18.53 -6.74
CA ARG A 251 -6.29 19.74 -6.51
C ARG A 251 -7.35 19.52 -5.43
N ALA A 252 -8.08 18.40 -5.48
CA ALA A 252 -9.12 18.10 -4.49
C ALA A 252 -8.52 17.91 -3.08
N ILE A 253 -7.40 17.18 -2.97
CA ILE A 253 -6.71 16.95 -1.71
C ILE A 253 -6.21 18.26 -1.11
N PHE A 254 -5.55 19.09 -1.90
CA PHE A 254 -5.08 20.40 -1.43
C PHE A 254 -6.22 21.31 -1.02
N TYR A 255 -7.32 21.31 -1.77
CA TYR A 255 -8.51 22.06 -1.39
C TYR A 255 -9.04 21.62 -0.02
N GLU A 256 -9.23 20.32 0.19
CA GLU A 256 -9.72 19.77 1.45
C GLU A 256 -8.74 19.99 2.62
N ALA A 257 -7.43 19.91 2.36
CA ALA A 257 -6.43 20.24 3.38
C ALA A 257 -6.49 21.70 3.82
N ILE A 258 -6.70 22.64 2.89
CA ILE A 258 -6.91 24.06 3.21
C ILE A 258 -8.24 24.25 3.93
N ARG A 259 -9.31 23.61 3.46
CA ARG A 259 -10.63 23.68 4.07
C ARG A 259 -10.64 23.14 5.51
N ALA A 260 -9.97 22.03 5.77
CA ALA A 260 -9.86 21.46 7.11
C ALA A 260 -9.24 22.45 8.11
N ARG A 261 -8.35 23.32 7.63
CA ARG A 261 -7.72 24.36 8.46
C ARG A 261 -8.53 25.65 8.56
N TYR A 262 -9.35 25.93 7.54
CA TYR A 262 -10.14 27.16 7.42
C TYR A 262 -11.59 26.84 7.00
N PRO A 263 -12.34 26.10 7.84
CA PRO A 263 -13.66 25.59 7.46
C PRO A 263 -14.69 26.72 7.25
N GLU A 264 -14.49 27.87 7.86
CA GLU A 264 -15.35 29.07 7.71
C GLU A 264 -15.16 29.79 6.38
N HIS A 265 -14.11 29.44 5.62
CA HIS A 265 -13.76 30.14 4.39
C HIS A 265 -14.01 29.33 3.13
N LEU A 266 -14.06 28.02 3.22
CA LEU A 266 -14.21 27.10 2.09
C LEU A 266 -15.35 26.11 2.35
N ASN A 267 -16.17 25.92 1.34
CA ASN A 267 -17.25 24.92 1.39
C ASN A 267 -16.69 23.51 1.19
N GLU A 268 -17.40 22.50 1.70
CA GLU A 268 -17.11 21.10 1.43
C GLU A 268 -17.25 20.81 -0.08
N LEU A 269 -16.27 20.06 -0.65
CA LEU A 269 -16.40 19.58 -2.02
C LEU A 269 -17.48 18.49 -2.07
N LYS A 270 -18.57 18.80 -2.76
CA LYS A 270 -19.68 17.86 -2.97
C LYS A 270 -19.70 17.40 -4.43
N MET A 271 -19.71 16.09 -4.61
CA MET A 271 -19.87 15.56 -5.96
C MET A 271 -21.21 16.00 -6.53
N PRO A 272 -21.23 16.65 -7.70
CA PRO A 272 -22.48 17.00 -8.38
C PRO A 272 -23.31 15.74 -8.66
N ARG A 273 -24.61 15.78 -8.35
CA ARG A 273 -25.48 14.63 -8.58
C ARG A 273 -25.63 14.37 -10.09
N ARG A 274 -25.40 13.14 -10.52
CA ARG A 274 -25.63 12.71 -11.91
C ARG A 274 -27.03 13.16 -12.38
N GLY A 275 -27.09 13.70 -13.58
CA GLY A 275 -28.34 14.12 -14.21
C GLY A 275 -28.84 15.54 -13.89
N ARG A 276 -28.24 16.26 -12.93
CA ARG A 276 -28.61 17.67 -12.62
C ARG A 276 -27.68 18.71 -13.22
N HIS A 277 -26.49 18.30 -13.67
CA HIS A 277 -25.50 19.21 -14.22
C HIS A 277 -25.02 18.69 -15.58
N SER A 278 -24.83 19.60 -16.53
CA SER A 278 -24.12 19.33 -17.77
C SER A 278 -22.64 19.08 -17.48
N HIS A 279 -21.91 18.47 -18.40
CA HIS A 279 -20.46 18.28 -18.24
C HIS A 279 -19.72 19.60 -18.00
N SER A 280 -20.10 20.68 -18.68
CA SER A 280 -19.58 22.02 -18.42
C SER A 280 -19.89 22.51 -16.99
N GLY A 281 -21.10 22.27 -16.48
CA GLY A 281 -21.49 22.66 -15.12
C GLY A 281 -20.70 21.94 -14.03
N ILE A 282 -20.29 20.69 -14.24
CA ILE A 282 -19.40 19.96 -13.31
C ILE A 282 -18.00 20.57 -13.33
N TYR A 283 -17.46 20.83 -14.51
CA TYR A 283 -16.16 21.49 -14.67
C TYR A 283 -16.15 22.86 -14.00
N ASP A 284 -17.15 23.69 -14.28
CA ASP A 284 -17.24 25.05 -13.71
C ASP A 284 -17.39 25.01 -12.19
N TYR A 285 -18.11 24.02 -11.64
CA TYR A 285 -18.21 23.83 -10.19
C TYR A 285 -16.82 23.64 -9.58
N PHE A 286 -16.05 22.63 -10.02
CA PHE A 286 -14.73 22.37 -9.45
C PHE A 286 -13.75 23.50 -9.72
N ARG A 287 -13.76 24.08 -10.92
CA ARG A 287 -12.94 25.24 -11.25
C ARG A 287 -13.18 26.40 -10.27
N ASN A 288 -14.45 26.73 -10.01
CA ASN A 288 -14.80 27.80 -9.10
C ASN A 288 -14.39 27.51 -7.66
N GLN A 289 -14.58 26.28 -7.18
CA GLN A 289 -14.12 25.88 -5.85
C GLN A 289 -12.60 25.99 -5.72
N PHE A 290 -11.85 25.47 -6.66
CA PHE A 290 -10.38 25.53 -6.62
C PHE A 290 -9.87 26.98 -6.75
N GLN A 291 -10.49 27.81 -7.57
CA GLN A 291 -10.13 29.23 -7.68
C GLN A 291 -10.40 29.99 -6.37
N GLN A 292 -11.45 29.69 -5.66
CA GLN A 292 -11.72 30.29 -4.34
C GLN A 292 -10.59 29.98 -3.33
N ALA A 293 -10.07 28.74 -3.33
CA ALA A 293 -8.97 28.39 -2.45
C ALA A 293 -7.66 29.12 -2.79
N VAL A 294 -7.43 29.41 -4.08
CA VAL A 294 -6.20 30.09 -4.56
C VAL A 294 -6.26 31.61 -4.39
N SER A 295 -7.43 32.20 -4.60
CA SER A 295 -7.60 33.66 -4.59
C SER A 295 -7.64 34.28 -3.18
N ARG A 296 -7.97 33.48 -2.16
CA ARG A 296 -8.03 33.96 -0.78
C ARG A 296 -6.65 34.09 -0.14
N LYS A 297 -6.43 35.19 0.58
CA LYS A 297 -5.25 35.37 1.43
C LYS A 297 -5.52 34.72 2.78
N PHE A 298 -4.92 33.56 3.01
CA PHE A 298 -5.00 32.91 4.32
C PHE A 298 -3.89 33.41 5.25
N PRO A 299 -4.21 33.97 6.43
CA PRO A 299 -3.22 34.67 7.27
C PRO A 299 -2.02 33.84 7.72
N THR A 300 -2.17 32.52 7.83
CA THR A 300 -1.14 31.62 8.38
C THR A 300 -0.38 30.82 7.32
N LEU A 301 -0.74 30.90 6.04
CA LEU A 301 0.04 30.28 4.97
C LEU A 301 1.40 30.97 4.73
N ALA A 302 1.61 32.14 5.33
CA ALA A 302 2.91 32.82 5.34
C ALA A 302 4.02 32.05 6.08
N ALA A 303 3.67 31.07 6.92
CA ALA A 303 4.62 30.22 7.65
C ALA A 303 5.10 28.99 6.85
N TYR A 304 4.48 28.69 5.69
CA TYR A 304 4.94 27.61 4.82
C TYR A 304 5.96 28.14 3.79
N PRO A 305 6.91 27.30 3.34
CA PRO A 305 7.88 27.70 2.34
C PRO A 305 7.16 28.30 1.11
N ARG A 306 7.60 29.47 0.67
CA ARG A 306 6.98 30.20 -0.48
C ARG A 306 6.83 29.33 -1.74
N ASN A 307 7.69 28.34 -1.88
CA ASN A 307 7.70 27.40 -3.00
C ASN A 307 6.43 26.54 -3.08
N TRP A 308 5.80 26.19 -1.93
CA TRP A 308 4.61 25.37 -1.89
C TRP A 308 3.36 26.09 -2.44
N LEU A 309 3.16 27.35 -2.05
CA LEU A 309 2.07 28.19 -2.57
C LEU A 309 2.21 28.48 -4.07
N SER A 310 3.44 28.63 -4.56
CA SER A 310 3.69 28.86 -5.97
C SER A 310 3.42 27.60 -6.81
N ALA A 311 3.79 26.41 -6.30
CA ALA A 311 3.49 25.13 -6.93
C ALA A 311 1.97 24.88 -6.97
N PHE A 312 1.26 25.13 -5.86
CA PHE A 312 -0.19 25.02 -5.81
C PHE A 312 -0.89 25.96 -6.79
N ARG A 313 -0.47 27.24 -6.86
CA ARG A 313 -1.02 28.20 -7.85
C ARG A 313 -0.78 27.75 -9.28
N LYS A 314 0.39 27.21 -9.60
CA LYS A 314 0.67 26.66 -10.93
C LYS A 314 -0.25 25.49 -11.25
N LEU A 315 -0.46 24.56 -10.31
CA LEU A 315 -1.38 23.42 -10.44
C LEU A 315 -2.85 23.85 -10.63
N CYS A 316 -3.28 24.92 -9.99
CA CYS A 316 -4.66 25.41 -10.10
C CYS A 316 -4.92 26.26 -11.37
N ASN A 317 -3.89 26.80 -11.99
CA ASN A 317 -4.00 27.64 -13.20
C ASN A 317 -3.69 26.89 -14.50
N ALA A 318 -3.11 25.68 -14.43
CA ALA A 318 -2.97 24.74 -15.55
C ALA A 318 -4.27 23.95 -15.74
#